data_1cf937ea3bec2a9cc12911a6292fb9b1
#
_entry.id   1cf937ea3bec2a9cc12911a6292fb9b1
#
_cell.length_a   1.000
_cell.length_b   1.000
_cell.length_c   1.000
_cell.angle_alpha   90.00
_cell.angle_beta   90.00
_cell.angle_gamma   90.00
#
_symmetry.space_group_name_H-M   'P 1'
#
loop_
_entity.id
_entity.type
_entity.pdbx_description
1 polymer ?
#
loop_
_entity_poly.entity_id
_entity_poly.type
_entity_poly.pdbx_seq_one_letter_code
_entity_poly.pdbx_strand_id
1 'polypeptide(L)'
;MEETVHNKSVNAAINAYEKFIAALNSGDSRTMFDVMHVPHIRISGNGVVIYETKEELKSEYLNGFASRAGETWHHTETNWVQALHSSNNKVHLYLQWTRYDKDGNSLATHCALWIMTKLNGQWGAQCRSSFAP
;
A
#
# COMPACT_ATOMS: atom_id res chain seq x y z
N MET A 1 19.21 3.20 19.45
CA MET A 1 19.03 4.58 19.84
C MET A 1 18.00 5.27 18.98
N GLU A 2 18.37 5.72 17.80
CA GLU A 2 17.40 6.31 16.89
C GLU A 2 16.29 5.33 16.53
N GLU A 3 16.66 4.07 16.30
CA GLU A 3 15.69 3.01 16.01
C GLU A 3 14.67 2.86 17.14
N THR A 4 15.12 2.96 18.39
CA THR A 4 14.22 2.85 19.55
C THR A 4 13.23 4.01 19.59
N VAL A 5 13.67 5.23 19.27
CA VAL A 5 12.80 6.43 19.26
C VAL A 5 11.69 6.30 18.24
N HIS A 6 11.98 5.69 17.07
CA HIS A 6 11.04 5.59 15.96
C HIS A 6 10.37 4.23 15.81
N ASN A 7 10.65 3.27 16.70
CA ASN A 7 10.05 1.93 16.62
C ASN A 7 8.53 1.96 16.65
N LYS A 8 7.98 2.85 17.45
CA LYS A 8 6.52 3.01 17.54
C LYS A 8 5.94 3.45 16.19
N SER A 9 6.59 4.39 15.52
CA SER A 9 6.18 4.84 14.19
C SER A 9 6.30 3.74 13.16
N VAL A 10 7.42 3.02 13.18
CA VAL A 10 7.64 1.89 12.25
C VAL A 10 6.56 0.83 12.42
N ASN A 11 6.29 0.43 13.66
CA ASN A 11 5.28 -0.59 13.94
C ASN A 11 3.89 -0.14 13.49
N ALA A 12 3.55 1.12 13.74
CA ALA A 12 2.25 1.67 13.35
C ALA A 12 2.12 1.78 11.82
N ALA A 13 3.19 2.18 11.14
CA ALA A 13 3.20 2.27 9.68
C ALA A 13 3.06 0.89 9.03
N ILE A 14 3.80 -0.11 9.52
CA ILE A 14 3.70 -1.48 9.02
C ILE A 14 2.31 -2.03 9.28
N ASN A 15 1.73 -1.74 10.44
CA ASN A 15 0.38 -2.18 10.78
C ASN A 15 -0.66 -1.60 9.81
N ALA A 16 -0.53 -0.32 9.45
CA ALA A 16 -1.42 0.30 8.47
C ALA A 16 -1.26 -0.34 7.08
N TYR A 17 -0.03 -0.64 6.67
CA TYR A 17 0.23 -1.36 5.43
C TYR A 17 -0.43 -2.74 5.44
N GLU A 18 -0.28 -3.49 6.52
CA GLU A 18 -0.87 -4.83 6.65
C GLU A 18 -2.40 -4.77 6.60
N LYS A 19 -3.00 -3.75 7.21
CA LYS A 19 -4.45 -3.53 7.12
C LYS A 19 -4.89 -3.31 5.68
N PHE A 20 -4.10 -2.56 4.90
CA PHE A 20 -4.39 -2.35 3.48
C PHE A 20 -4.42 -3.69 2.73
N ILE A 21 -3.39 -4.51 2.89
CA ILE A 21 -3.30 -5.79 2.19
C ILE A 21 -4.45 -6.73 2.61
N ALA A 22 -4.74 -6.82 3.90
CA ALA A 22 -5.84 -7.65 4.39
C ALA A 22 -7.18 -7.18 3.83
N ALA A 23 -7.40 -5.86 3.80
CA ALA A 23 -8.62 -5.28 3.26
C ALA A 23 -8.76 -5.52 1.75
N LEU A 24 -7.65 -5.40 1.02
CA LEU A 24 -7.62 -5.69 -0.42
C LEU A 24 -8.03 -7.14 -0.68
N ASN A 25 -7.46 -8.07 0.08
CA ASN A 25 -7.71 -9.49 -0.09
C ASN A 25 -9.15 -9.91 0.30
N SER A 26 -9.74 -9.21 1.25
CA SER A 26 -11.10 -9.52 1.71
C SER A 26 -12.19 -8.72 0.99
N GLY A 27 -11.80 -7.78 0.14
CA GLY A 27 -12.75 -6.89 -0.53
C GLY A 27 -13.35 -5.83 0.36
N ASP A 28 -12.70 -5.53 1.49
CA ASP A 28 -13.13 -4.49 2.43
C ASP A 28 -12.61 -3.13 1.99
N SER A 29 -13.28 -2.53 1.02
CA SER A 29 -12.85 -1.26 0.44
C SER A 29 -12.83 -0.13 1.44
N ARG A 30 -13.74 -0.14 2.41
CA ARG A 30 -13.82 0.91 3.43
C ARG A 30 -12.53 0.97 4.26
N THR A 31 -12.11 -0.17 4.81
CA THR A 31 -10.87 -0.25 5.59
C THR A 31 -9.66 0.12 4.72
N MET A 32 -9.65 -0.35 3.46
CA MET A 32 -8.57 -0.05 2.55
C MET A 32 -8.40 1.46 2.34
N PHE A 33 -9.50 2.18 2.08
CA PHE A 33 -9.43 3.63 1.88
C PHE A 33 -9.16 4.40 3.17
N ASP A 34 -9.51 3.86 4.33
CA ASP A 34 -9.20 4.50 5.62
C ASP A 34 -7.69 4.55 5.88
N VAL A 35 -6.91 3.63 5.33
CA VAL A 35 -5.45 3.61 5.49
C VAL A 35 -4.72 4.20 4.29
N MET A 36 -5.41 4.97 3.47
CA MET A 36 -4.83 5.72 2.34
C MET A 36 -5.08 7.20 2.55
N HIS A 37 -4.02 7.99 2.59
CA HIS A 37 -4.13 9.44 2.76
C HIS A 37 -4.22 10.15 1.41
N VAL A 38 -4.87 11.30 1.39
CA VAL A 38 -4.97 12.15 0.20
C VAL A 38 -4.29 13.51 0.46
N PRO A 39 -3.69 14.15 -0.52
CA PRO A 39 -3.53 13.64 -1.89
C PRO A 39 -2.71 12.36 -1.88
N HIS A 40 -3.13 11.39 -2.67
CA HIS A 40 -2.45 10.09 -2.75
C HIS A 40 -1.74 9.98 -4.10
N ILE A 41 -0.46 9.63 -4.07
CA ILE A 41 0.36 9.55 -5.27
C ILE A 41 0.70 8.09 -5.53
N ARG A 42 0.44 7.63 -6.74
CA ARG A 42 0.83 6.30 -7.19
C ARG A 42 1.76 6.44 -8.39
N ILE A 43 2.95 5.85 -8.26
CA ILE A 43 3.93 5.81 -9.34
C ILE A 43 4.11 4.34 -9.71
N SER A 44 3.92 4.02 -10.99
CA SER A 44 3.97 2.62 -11.45
C SER A 44 4.55 2.54 -12.85
N GLY A 45 4.55 1.35 -13.42
CA GLY A 45 4.96 1.15 -14.81
C GLY A 45 4.11 1.93 -15.80
N ASN A 46 2.89 2.31 -15.42
CA ASN A 46 1.98 3.10 -16.25
C ASN A 46 2.10 4.61 -16.03
N GLY A 47 3.01 5.06 -15.16
CA GLY A 47 3.25 6.48 -14.90
C GLY A 47 2.76 6.94 -13.55
N VAL A 48 2.43 8.24 -13.45
CA VAL A 48 2.07 8.88 -12.18
C VAL A 48 0.58 9.20 -12.18
N VAL A 49 -0.09 8.78 -11.10
CA VAL A 49 -1.50 9.12 -10.86
C VAL A 49 -1.60 9.80 -9.51
N ILE A 50 -2.31 10.91 -9.47
CA ILE A 50 -2.55 11.67 -8.23
C ILE A 50 -4.06 11.67 -7.96
N TYR A 51 -4.43 11.18 -6.78
CA TYR A 51 -5.81 11.22 -6.30
C TYR A 51 -5.90 12.36 -5.29
N GLU A 52 -6.56 13.44 -5.66
CA GLU A 52 -6.63 14.65 -4.84
C GLU A 52 -7.58 14.48 -3.66
N THR A 53 -8.65 13.70 -3.84
CA THR A 53 -9.71 13.53 -2.84
C THR A 53 -10.00 12.06 -2.60
N LYS A 54 -10.66 11.79 -1.47
CA LYS A 54 -11.12 10.42 -1.15
C LYS A 54 -12.13 9.92 -2.17
N GLU A 55 -12.95 10.80 -2.71
CA GLU A 55 -13.94 10.44 -3.74
C GLU A 55 -13.25 9.94 -5.00
N GLU A 56 -12.22 10.65 -5.47
CA GLU A 56 -11.43 10.22 -6.62
C GLU A 56 -10.78 8.86 -6.37
N LEU A 57 -10.20 8.71 -5.19
CA LEU A 57 -9.54 7.47 -4.81
C LEU A 57 -10.52 6.29 -4.84
N LYS A 58 -11.71 6.47 -4.26
CA LYS A 58 -12.74 5.43 -4.21
C LYS A 58 -13.27 5.08 -5.59
N SER A 59 -13.51 6.07 -6.44
CA SER A 59 -14.11 5.83 -7.75
C SER A 59 -13.15 5.23 -8.77
N GLU A 60 -11.86 5.54 -8.67
CA GLU A 60 -10.89 5.16 -9.71
C GLU A 60 -9.98 4.00 -9.35
N TYR A 61 -9.65 3.86 -8.06
CA TYR A 61 -8.64 2.88 -7.65
C TYR A 61 -9.05 1.45 -7.95
N LEU A 62 -10.23 1.03 -7.51
CA LEU A 62 -10.68 -0.35 -7.68
C LEU A 62 -10.93 -0.70 -9.14
N ASN A 63 -11.45 0.24 -9.92
CA ASN A 63 -11.63 0.03 -11.35
C ASN A 63 -10.30 -0.20 -12.06
N GLY A 64 -9.30 0.59 -11.70
CA GLY A 64 -7.95 0.42 -12.24
C GLY A 64 -7.27 -0.83 -11.74
N PHE A 65 -7.54 -1.24 -10.50
CA PHE A 65 -6.90 -2.40 -9.90
C PHE A 65 -7.21 -3.70 -10.65
N ALA A 66 -8.48 -3.93 -10.98
CA ALA A 66 -8.88 -5.15 -11.71
C ALA A 66 -8.12 -5.28 -13.03
N SER A 67 -7.93 -4.17 -13.74
CA SER A 67 -7.18 -4.14 -14.99
C SER A 67 -5.69 -4.44 -14.77
N ARG A 68 -5.11 -3.90 -13.70
CA ARG A 68 -3.68 -4.05 -13.41
C ARG A 68 -3.32 -5.42 -12.86
N ALA A 69 -4.17 -5.97 -12.02
CA ALA A 69 -3.90 -7.26 -11.35
C ALA A 69 -4.17 -8.47 -12.23
N GLY A 70 -5.07 -8.32 -13.21
CA GLY A 70 -5.48 -9.41 -14.08
C GLY A 70 -6.77 -10.08 -13.61
N GLU A 71 -7.46 -10.72 -14.53
CA GLU A 71 -8.77 -11.32 -14.26
C GLU A 71 -8.72 -12.52 -13.30
N THR A 72 -7.56 -13.18 -13.23
CA THR A 72 -7.42 -14.38 -12.40
C THR A 72 -6.88 -14.07 -11.01
N TRP A 73 -6.59 -12.80 -10.70
CA TRP A 73 -6.12 -12.42 -9.37
C TRP A 73 -7.14 -12.81 -8.29
N HIS A 74 -6.63 -13.45 -7.25
CA HIS A 74 -7.44 -13.85 -6.10
C HIS A 74 -6.98 -13.13 -4.83
N HIS A 75 -5.67 -13.09 -4.59
CA HIS A 75 -5.13 -12.44 -3.41
C HIS A 75 -3.67 -12.02 -3.60
N THR A 76 -3.21 -11.17 -2.69
CA THR A 76 -1.82 -10.70 -2.65
C THR A 76 -1.21 -11.07 -1.31
N GLU A 77 0.03 -11.56 -1.32
CA GLU A 77 0.77 -11.86 -0.09
C GLU A 77 2.04 -11.02 -0.05
N THR A 78 2.33 -10.48 1.12
CA THR A 78 3.59 -9.77 1.36
C THR A 78 4.69 -10.78 1.61
N ASN A 79 5.76 -10.72 0.82
CA ASN A 79 6.92 -11.60 1.03
C ASN A 79 7.80 -11.07 2.15
N TRP A 80 8.01 -9.76 2.17
CA TRP A 80 8.77 -9.09 3.25
C TRP A 80 8.45 -7.59 3.21
N VAL A 81 8.67 -6.93 4.35
CA VAL A 81 8.55 -5.49 4.50
C VAL A 81 9.66 -5.00 5.42
N GLN A 82 10.29 -3.88 5.05
CA GLN A 82 11.41 -3.31 5.76
C GLN A 82 11.26 -1.79 5.83
N ALA A 83 11.46 -1.21 7.01
CA ALA A 83 11.51 0.24 7.16
C ALA A 83 12.92 0.72 6.81
N LEU A 84 13.02 1.65 5.86
CA LEU A 84 14.30 2.23 5.47
C LEU A 84 14.63 3.49 6.26
N HIS A 85 13.63 4.35 6.43
CA HIS A 85 13.77 5.61 7.15
C HIS A 85 12.51 5.85 7.97
N SER A 86 12.66 6.50 9.10
CA SER A 86 11.51 6.76 9.98
C SER A 86 11.67 8.06 10.77
N SER A 87 10.54 8.65 11.10
CA SER A 87 10.42 9.80 11.99
C SER A 87 9.14 9.64 12.81
N ASN A 88 8.79 10.64 13.60
CA ASN A 88 7.57 10.58 14.41
C ASN A 88 6.29 10.54 13.57
N ASN A 89 6.35 11.01 12.32
CA ASN A 89 5.15 11.16 11.50
C ASN A 89 5.31 10.68 10.05
N LYS A 90 6.44 10.07 9.71
CA LYS A 90 6.68 9.56 8.36
C LYS A 90 7.60 8.35 8.39
N VAL A 91 7.26 7.32 7.63
CA VAL A 91 8.07 6.10 7.49
C VAL A 91 8.12 5.72 6.03
N HIS A 92 9.32 5.38 5.55
CA HIS A 92 9.52 4.81 4.23
C HIS A 92 9.61 3.29 4.35
N LEU A 93 8.68 2.58 3.73
CA LEU A 93 8.66 1.12 3.71
C LEU A 93 9.12 0.61 2.35
N TYR A 94 10.05 -0.32 2.39
CA TYR A 94 10.46 -1.06 1.20
C TYR A 94 9.92 -2.48 1.36
N LEU A 95 9.23 -2.97 0.32
CA LEU A 95 8.51 -4.24 0.45
C LEU A 95 8.43 -4.98 -0.88
N GLN A 96 8.09 -6.24 -0.79
CA GLN A 96 7.85 -7.08 -1.96
C GLN A 96 6.57 -7.86 -1.74
N TRP A 97 5.74 -7.92 -2.77
CA TRP A 97 4.50 -8.69 -2.72
C TRP A 97 4.36 -9.54 -3.98
N THR A 98 3.57 -10.61 -3.85
CA THR A 98 3.25 -11.51 -4.95
C THR A 98 1.74 -11.62 -5.07
N ARG A 99 1.25 -11.56 -6.29
CA ARG A 99 -0.17 -11.79 -6.62
C ARG A 99 -0.36 -13.25 -6.97
N TYR A 100 -1.47 -13.82 -6.50
CA TYR A 100 -1.80 -15.23 -6.71
C TYR A 100 -3.18 -15.39 -7.30
N ASP A 101 -3.38 -16.47 -8.07
CA ASP A 101 -4.72 -16.90 -8.46
C ASP A 101 -5.36 -17.76 -7.36
N LYS A 102 -6.59 -18.21 -7.59
CA LYS A 102 -7.33 -19.01 -6.61
C LYS A 102 -6.71 -20.37 -6.32
N ASP A 103 -5.90 -20.87 -7.25
CA ASP A 103 -5.26 -22.18 -7.12
C ASP A 103 -3.87 -22.10 -6.48
N GLY A 104 -3.46 -20.90 -6.10
CA GLY A 104 -2.17 -20.68 -5.46
C GLY A 104 -1.01 -20.50 -6.42
N ASN A 105 -1.28 -20.33 -7.71
CA ASN A 105 -0.23 -20.05 -8.69
C ASN A 105 0.13 -18.57 -8.64
N SER A 106 1.45 -18.27 -8.66
CA SER A 106 1.91 -16.89 -8.66
C SER A 106 1.68 -16.25 -10.03
N LEU A 107 1.13 -15.05 -10.02
CA LEU A 107 0.86 -14.27 -11.23
C LEU A 107 1.96 -13.25 -11.49
N ALA A 108 2.43 -12.58 -10.44
CA ALA A 108 3.46 -11.55 -10.54
C ALA A 108 4.04 -11.25 -9.17
N THR A 109 5.32 -10.89 -9.15
CA THR A 109 6.02 -10.44 -7.94
C THR A 109 6.66 -9.09 -8.23
N HIS A 110 6.43 -8.12 -7.36
CA HIS A 110 6.97 -6.77 -7.53
C HIS A 110 7.48 -6.20 -6.21
N CYS A 111 8.55 -5.43 -6.31
CA CYS A 111 9.01 -4.60 -5.22
C CYS A 111 8.29 -3.25 -5.25
N ALA A 112 8.12 -2.65 -4.08
CA ALA A 112 7.45 -1.36 -3.97
C ALA A 112 8.05 -0.55 -2.83
N LEU A 113 7.93 0.77 -2.96
CA LEU A 113 8.28 1.71 -1.91
C LEU A 113 7.01 2.44 -1.52
N TRP A 114 6.64 2.35 -0.24
CA TRP A 114 5.46 3.03 0.30
C TRP A 114 5.91 4.10 1.27
N ILE A 115 5.42 5.32 1.07
CA ILE A 115 5.66 6.41 2.00
C ILE A 115 4.42 6.52 2.88
N MET A 116 4.59 6.17 4.15
CA MET A 116 3.54 6.20 5.15
C MET A 116 3.63 7.49 5.93
N THR A 117 2.49 8.10 6.19
CA THR A 117 2.41 9.35 6.96
C THR A 117 1.40 9.22 8.09
N LYS A 118 1.63 10.00 9.14
CA LYS A 118 0.69 10.12 10.25
C LYS A 118 0.00 11.47 10.12
N LEU A 119 -1.29 11.44 9.80
CA LEU A 119 -2.12 12.64 9.66
C LEU A 119 -3.27 12.57 10.65
N ASN A 120 -3.44 13.61 11.46
CA ASN A 120 -4.49 13.66 12.49
C ASN A 120 -4.47 12.44 13.40
N GLY A 121 -3.27 11.99 13.76
CA GLY A 121 -3.09 10.83 14.63
C GLY A 121 -3.23 9.47 13.96
N GLN A 122 -3.51 9.43 12.66
CA GLN A 122 -3.71 8.16 11.93
C GLN A 122 -2.62 7.92 10.90
N TRP A 123 -2.12 6.70 10.87
CA TRP A 123 -1.16 6.27 9.87
C TRP A 123 -1.85 5.76 8.62
N GLY A 124 -1.30 6.09 7.46
CA GLY A 124 -1.80 5.63 6.18
C GLY A 124 -0.77 5.83 5.07
N ALA A 125 -1.04 5.25 3.91
CA ALA A 125 -0.18 5.37 2.75
C ALA A 125 -0.44 6.71 2.05
N GLN A 126 0.62 7.51 1.88
CA GLN A 126 0.57 8.79 1.18
C GLN A 126 1.05 8.66 -0.26
N CYS A 127 2.05 7.82 -0.48
CA CYS A 127 2.64 7.59 -1.80
C CYS A 127 3.02 6.14 -1.93
N ARG A 128 2.75 5.55 -3.09
CA ARG A 128 3.15 4.18 -3.41
C ARG A 128 3.85 4.17 -4.74
N SER A 129 5.05 3.60 -4.76
CA SER A 129 5.84 3.46 -5.98
C SER A 129 6.11 1.97 -6.19
N SER A 130 5.80 1.45 -7.39
CA SER A 130 6.06 0.06 -7.72
C SER A 130 6.43 -0.07 -9.19
N PHE A 131 6.89 -1.25 -9.55
CA PHE A 131 7.21 -1.58 -10.95
C PHE A 131 6.04 -2.29 -11.65
N ALA A 132 4.96 -2.54 -10.92
CA ALA A 132 3.74 -3.09 -11.51
C ALA A 132 3.06 -2.05 -12.42
N PRO A 133 2.30 -2.51 -13.40
CA PRO A 133 1.49 -1.60 -14.23
C PRO A 133 0.50 -0.78 -13.43
#